data_9498db0ac4f40c92d168c89fbb63cf19
#
_entry.id   9498db0ac4f40c92d168c89fbb63cf19
#
_cell.length_a   1.000
_cell.length_b   1.000
_cell.length_c   1.000
_cell.angle_alpha   90.00
_cell.angle_beta   90.00
_cell.angle_gamma   90.00
#
_symmetry.space_group_name_H-M   'P 1'
#
loop_
_entity.id
_entity.type
_entity.pdbx_description
1 polymer ?
#
loop_
_entity_poly.entity_id
_entity_poly.type
_entity_poly.pdbx_seq_one_letter_code
_entity_poly.pdbx_strand_id
1 'polypeptide(L)'
;MAAQEVFLIRHGETEWSLNGRHTGVSDIPLTENGRSVARLWQAYAAAKTFALVLSSPLQRARQTCELAGLGAQMQLETDLSEWDYGDYEGLTPQQIRARQPAWLIFRDGCPGGESPAQVAARIDRVIARIHATTGDVAVFAHGHLLRTFGARWLGLPPSAGSHFLLETATLCALSSYHGMAAVKRWNAPLMHHEDDSVPAKQTNAQPSMRYA
;
A
#
# COMPACT_ATOMS: atom_id res chain seq x y z
N MET A 1 -23.09 -12.51 -1.39
CA MET A 1 -21.83 -12.64 -0.64
C MET A 1 -21.22 -11.25 -0.56
N ALA A 2 -20.55 -10.90 0.55
CA ALA A 2 -19.80 -9.64 0.62
C ALA A 2 -18.69 -9.65 -0.44
N ALA A 3 -18.39 -8.46 -1.01
CA ALA A 3 -17.28 -8.33 -1.95
C ALA A 3 -15.96 -8.55 -1.21
N GLN A 4 -14.99 -9.21 -1.86
CA GLN A 4 -13.62 -9.38 -1.37
C GLN A 4 -13.02 -8.00 -1.04
N GLU A 5 -12.32 -7.91 0.08
CA GLU A 5 -11.51 -6.75 0.42
C GLU A 5 -10.02 -7.12 0.38
N VAL A 6 -9.21 -6.23 -0.19
CA VAL A 6 -7.76 -6.36 -0.26
C VAL A 6 -7.14 -5.23 0.55
N PHE A 7 -6.51 -5.59 1.65
CA PHE A 7 -5.88 -4.65 2.57
C PHE A 7 -4.42 -4.47 2.19
N LEU A 8 -4.04 -3.25 1.84
CA LEU A 8 -2.66 -2.91 1.54
C LEU A 8 -2.06 -2.16 2.72
N ILE A 9 -0.95 -2.67 3.23
CA ILE A 9 -0.26 -2.13 4.39
C ILE A 9 1.18 -1.78 3.99
N ARG A 10 1.52 -0.50 3.98
CA ARG A 10 2.91 -0.07 3.86
C ARG A 10 3.63 -0.41 5.17
N HIS A 11 4.86 -0.92 5.06
CA HIS A 11 5.72 -1.20 6.22
C HIS A 11 5.81 0.00 7.17
N GLY A 12 6.08 -0.27 8.45
CA GLY A 12 6.31 0.74 9.48
C GLY A 12 7.53 1.62 9.18
N GLU A 13 7.74 2.62 10.00
CA GLU A 13 8.85 3.56 9.88
C GLU A 13 10.21 2.85 9.91
N THR A 14 11.14 3.31 9.04
CA THR A 14 12.56 2.94 9.01
C THR A 14 13.40 4.20 9.04
N GLU A 15 14.68 4.09 9.39
CA GLU A 15 15.58 5.24 9.37
C GLU A 15 15.62 5.95 8.00
N TRP A 16 15.61 5.19 6.92
CA TRP A 16 15.63 5.77 5.58
C TRP A 16 14.29 6.40 5.19
N SER A 17 13.16 5.88 5.67
CA SER A 17 11.87 6.52 5.42
C SER A 17 11.76 7.86 6.15
N LEU A 18 12.35 8.01 7.34
CA LEU A 18 12.46 9.29 8.06
C LEU A 18 13.31 10.31 7.32
N ASN A 19 14.41 9.86 6.72
CA ASN A 19 15.34 10.72 6.00
C ASN A 19 14.92 10.97 4.55
N GLY A 20 13.80 10.41 4.09
CA GLY A 20 13.28 10.54 2.73
C GLY A 20 14.14 9.86 1.66
N ARG A 21 14.99 8.90 2.03
CA ARG A 21 15.82 8.15 1.08
C ARG A 21 15.01 7.06 0.39
N HIS A 22 15.26 6.86 -0.88
CA HIS A 22 14.74 5.72 -1.63
C HIS A 22 15.34 4.43 -1.06
N THR A 23 14.47 3.52 -0.62
CA THR A 23 14.85 2.25 0.01
C THR A 23 14.22 1.12 -0.81
N GLY A 24 14.95 0.64 -1.80
CA GLY A 24 14.54 -0.48 -2.66
C GLY A 24 15.04 -1.81 -2.12
N VAL A 25 16.14 -2.27 -2.69
CA VAL A 25 16.76 -3.57 -2.36
C VAL A 25 17.49 -3.58 -1.01
N SER A 26 17.87 -2.41 -0.48
CA SER A 26 18.49 -2.30 0.83
C SER A 26 17.53 -2.78 1.93
N ASP A 27 17.99 -3.76 2.72
CA ASP A 27 17.13 -4.40 3.72
C ASP A 27 17.24 -3.72 5.09
N ILE A 28 16.68 -2.50 5.20
CA ILE A 28 16.68 -1.67 6.39
C ILE A 28 15.58 -2.11 7.36
N PRO A 29 15.88 -2.28 8.68
CA PRO A 29 14.89 -2.69 9.68
C PRO A 29 13.95 -1.54 10.07
N LEU A 30 12.85 -1.90 10.76
CA LEU A 30 11.97 -0.92 11.41
C LEU A 30 12.71 -0.20 12.55
N THR A 31 12.40 1.09 12.74
CA THR A 31 12.72 1.82 13.97
C THR A 31 11.87 1.30 15.13
N GLU A 32 12.18 1.68 16.36
CA GLU A 32 11.33 1.32 17.50
C GLU A 32 9.93 1.96 17.39
N ASN A 33 9.83 3.18 16.89
CA ASN A 33 8.55 3.81 16.59
C ASN A 33 7.80 3.02 15.50
N GLY A 34 8.47 2.63 14.41
CA GLY A 34 7.88 1.78 13.36
C GLY A 34 7.34 0.45 13.89
N ARG A 35 8.06 -0.18 14.84
CA ARG A 35 7.61 -1.40 15.53
C ARG A 35 6.38 -1.14 16.40
N SER A 36 6.37 -0.05 17.15
CA SER A 36 5.27 0.32 18.03
C SER A 36 3.99 0.57 17.24
N VAL A 37 4.07 1.33 16.14
CA VAL A 37 2.92 1.58 15.26
C VAL A 37 2.46 0.29 14.55
N ALA A 38 3.38 -0.58 14.13
CA ALA A 38 3.03 -1.87 13.53
C ALA A 38 2.21 -2.77 14.48
N ARG A 39 2.47 -2.72 15.79
CA ARG A 39 1.70 -3.47 16.80
C ARG A 39 0.24 -3.00 16.92
N LEU A 40 -0.07 -1.75 16.59
CA LEU A 40 -1.45 -1.25 16.62
C LEU A 40 -2.35 -2.01 15.61
N TRP A 41 -1.75 -2.63 14.60
CA TRP A 41 -2.48 -3.47 13.65
C TRP A 41 -3.06 -4.75 14.27
N GLN A 42 -2.55 -5.22 15.42
CA GLN A 42 -3.00 -6.49 16.03
C GLN A 42 -4.51 -6.50 16.30
N ALA A 43 -5.03 -5.44 16.89
CA ALA A 43 -6.46 -5.35 17.19
C ALA A 43 -7.32 -5.37 15.92
N TYR A 44 -6.87 -4.64 14.88
CA TYR A 44 -7.56 -4.61 13.59
C TYR A 44 -7.50 -5.97 12.89
N ALA A 45 -6.32 -6.61 12.87
CA ALA A 45 -6.11 -7.91 12.23
C ALA A 45 -6.89 -9.04 12.96
N ALA A 46 -6.93 -9.00 14.30
CA ALA A 46 -7.66 -9.98 15.10
C ALA A 46 -9.18 -9.98 14.86
N ALA A 47 -9.73 -8.84 14.45
CA ALA A 47 -11.16 -8.70 14.13
C ALA A 47 -11.52 -9.20 12.71
N LYS A 48 -10.54 -9.71 11.94
CA LYS A 48 -10.73 -10.14 10.55
C LYS A 48 -10.21 -11.54 10.31
N THR A 49 -10.77 -12.19 9.29
CA THR A 49 -10.26 -13.47 8.77
C THR A 49 -9.72 -13.23 7.38
N PHE A 50 -8.42 -13.48 7.19
CA PHE A 50 -7.77 -13.40 5.90
C PHE A 50 -7.63 -14.79 5.27
N ALA A 51 -8.08 -14.93 4.02
CA ALA A 51 -7.86 -16.14 3.23
C ALA A 51 -6.41 -16.22 2.71
N LEU A 52 -5.75 -15.07 2.57
CA LEU A 52 -4.38 -14.98 2.09
C LEU A 52 -3.67 -13.79 2.75
N VAL A 53 -2.44 -14.02 3.25
CA VAL A 53 -1.57 -12.98 3.79
C VAL A 53 -0.26 -13.01 3.01
N LEU A 54 0.01 -11.96 2.25
CA LEU A 54 1.21 -11.81 1.44
C LEU A 54 2.13 -10.76 2.04
N SER A 55 3.42 -11.00 2.01
CA SER A 55 4.43 -10.00 2.40
C SER A 55 5.60 -10.01 1.43
N SER A 56 6.10 -8.80 1.15
CA SER A 56 7.45 -8.64 0.59
C SER A 56 8.47 -9.40 1.43
N PRO A 57 9.53 -9.98 0.83
CA PRO A 57 10.59 -10.67 1.56
C PRO A 57 11.48 -9.70 2.37
N LEU A 58 11.42 -8.38 2.13
CA LEU A 58 12.24 -7.41 2.84
C LEU A 58 11.82 -7.27 4.29
N GLN A 59 12.79 -7.25 5.22
CA GLN A 59 12.56 -7.39 6.65
C GLN A 59 11.58 -6.35 7.21
N ARG A 60 11.58 -5.11 6.74
CA ARG A 60 10.65 -4.06 7.19
C ARG A 60 9.18 -4.42 6.95
N ALA A 61 8.86 -5.08 5.82
CA ALA A 61 7.51 -5.54 5.51
C ALA A 61 7.15 -6.80 6.32
N ARG A 62 8.05 -7.77 6.39
CA ARG A 62 7.87 -8.98 7.22
C ARG A 62 7.66 -8.64 8.68
N GLN A 63 8.54 -7.81 9.25
CA GLN A 63 8.42 -7.37 10.65
C GLN A 63 7.10 -6.64 10.92
N THR A 64 6.61 -5.83 9.95
CA THR A 64 5.30 -5.19 10.08
C THR A 64 4.18 -6.23 10.11
N CYS A 65 4.22 -7.24 9.24
CA CYS A 65 3.25 -8.34 9.21
C CYS A 65 3.29 -9.19 10.50
N GLU A 66 4.47 -9.53 10.98
CA GLU A 66 4.68 -10.28 12.23
C GLU A 66 4.11 -9.51 13.43
N LEU A 67 4.45 -8.22 13.55
CA LEU A 67 3.98 -7.34 14.61
C LEU A 67 2.47 -7.07 14.53
N ALA A 68 1.87 -7.13 13.35
CA ALA A 68 0.43 -7.10 13.15
C ALA A 68 -0.28 -8.39 13.58
N GLY A 69 0.44 -9.42 14.06
CA GLY A 69 -0.13 -10.69 14.49
C GLY A 69 -0.43 -11.68 13.36
N LEU A 70 0.01 -11.40 12.13
CA LEU A 70 -0.27 -12.21 10.95
C LEU A 70 0.93 -13.05 10.47
N GLY A 71 2.03 -13.05 11.23
CA GLY A 71 3.27 -13.76 10.86
C GLY A 71 3.10 -15.25 10.59
N ALA A 72 2.24 -15.95 11.36
CA ALA A 72 2.00 -17.38 11.19
C ALA A 72 1.29 -17.74 9.86
N GLN A 73 0.56 -16.80 9.26
CA GLN A 73 -0.16 -16.97 8.00
C GLN A 73 0.60 -16.36 6.80
N MET A 74 1.69 -15.66 7.07
CA MET A 74 2.45 -14.91 6.08
C MET A 74 3.07 -15.82 5.02
N GLN A 75 2.81 -15.50 3.76
CA GLN A 75 3.48 -16.07 2.60
C GLN A 75 4.36 -14.99 1.96
N LEU A 76 5.64 -15.30 1.77
CA LEU A 76 6.55 -14.38 1.10
C LEU A 76 6.27 -14.36 -0.41
N GLU A 77 6.22 -13.14 -0.95
CA GLU A 77 5.96 -12.88 -2.35
C GLU A 77 7.00 -11.90 -2.88
N THR A 78 7.90 -12.37 -3.73
CA THR A 78 9.01 -11.57 -4.28
C THR A 78 8.52 -10.44 -5.16
N ASP A 79 7.40 -10.62 -5.85
CA ASP A 79 6.77 -9.59 -6.66
C ASP A 79 6.24 -8.40 -5.84
N LEU A 80 6.21 -8.51 -4.51
CA LEU A 80 5.89 -7.43 -3.57
C LEU A 80 7.13 -6.66 -3.07
N SER A 81 8.34 -6.97 -3.52
CA SER A 81 9.53 -6.17 -3.19
C SER A 81 9.34 -4.72 -3.65
N GLU A 82 9.97 -3.77 -2.93
CA GLU A 82 9.92 -2.36 -3.35
C GLU A 82 10.55 -2.22 -4.76
N TRP A 83 10.32 -1.11 -5.37
CA TRP A 83 10.95 -0.73 -6.63
C TRP A 83 12.46 -0.82 -6.51
N ASP A 84 13.11 -1.50 -7.45
CA ASP A 84 14.56 -1.44 -7.55
C ASP A 84 14.97 -0.07 -8.08
N TYR A 85 15.57 0.73 -7.21
CA TYR A 85 15.97 2.09 -7.55
C TYR A 85 17.30 2.19 -8.29
N GLY A 86 18.03 1.08 -8.46
CA GLY A 86 19.31 1.06 -9.16
C GLY A 86 20.27 2.15 -8.67
N ASP A 87 20.70 3.03 -9.58
CA ASP A 87 21.63 4.13 -9.26
C ASP A 87 21.06 5.19 -8.29
N TYR A 88 19.76 5.14 -8.00
CA TYR A 88 19.08 6.06 -7.08
C TYR A 88 18.85 5.47 -5.70
N GLU A 89 19.29 4.24 -5.45
CA GLU A 89 19.23 3.60 -4.13
C GLU A 89 19.92 4.47 -3.08
N GLY A 90 19.25 4.71 -1.95
CA GLY A 90 19.77 5.53 -0.84
C GLY A 90 19.81 7.04 -1.10
N LEU A 91 19.45 7.52 -2.28
CA LEU A 91 19.36 8.95 -2.58
C LEU A 91 17.99 9.51 -2.15
N THR A 92 17.98 10.81 -1.81
CA THR A 92 16.74 11.55 -1.60
C THR A 92 16.19 12.10 -2.94
N PRO A 93 14.88 12.40 -3.04
CA PRO A 93 14.31 13.06 -4.22
C PRO A 93 15.03 14.36 -4.60
N GLN A 94 15.51 15.12 -3.61
CA GLN A 94 16.27 16.35 -3.84
C GLN A 94 17.60 16.07 -4.53
N GLN A 95 18.35 15.06 -4.08
CA GLN A 95 19.63 14.67 -4.68
C GLN A 95 19.45 14.18 -6.12
N ILE A 96 18.39 13.42 -6.39
CA ILE A 96 18.07 12.94 -7.73
C ILE A 96 17.72 14.12 -8.65
N ARG A 97 16.83 15.02 -8.20
CA ARG A 97 16.40 16.19 -8.99
C ARG A 97 17.51 17.21 -9.22
N ALA A 98 18.54 17.24 -8.37
CA ALA A 98 19.73 18.05 -8.66
C ALA A 98 20.46 17.60 -9.92
N ARG A 99 20.36 16.29 -10.28
CA ARG A 99 20.96 15.71 -11.50
C ARG A 99 19.95 15.62 -12.65
N GLN A 100 18.67 15.39 -12.34
CA GLN A 100 17.58 15.20 -13.29
C GLN A 100 16.29 15.91 -12.80
N PRO A 101 16.18 17.23 -13.04
CA PRO A 101 15.12 18.08 -12.43
C PRO A 101 13.69 17.61 -12.68
N ALA A 102 13.41 17.04 -13.86
CA ALA A 102 12.07 16.59 -14.25
C ALA A 102 11.79 15.11 -13.94
N TRP A 103 12.68 14.41 -13.21
CA TRP A 103 12.52 13.00 -12.93
C TRP A 103 11.30 12.70 -12.05
N LEU A 104 10.54 11.69 -12.46
CA LEU A 104 9.41 11.13 -11.75
C LEU A 104 9.47 9.60 -11.85
N ILE A 105 9.60 8.90 -10.74
CA ILE A 105 9.76 7.44 -10.72
C ILE A 105 8.68 6.69 -11.51
N PHE A 106 7.42 7.07 -11.35
CA PHE A 106 6.28 6.42 -12.01
C PHE A 106 6.22 6.61 -13.54
N ARG A 107 7.03 7.53 -14.08
CA ARG A 107 7.15 7.79 -15.52
C ARG A 107 8.47 7.29 -16.08
N ASP A 108 9.57 7.57 -15.37
CA ASP A 108 10.93 7.43 -15.90
C ASP A 108 11.62 6.15 -15.41
N GLY A 109 11.16 5.58 -14.28
CA GLY A 109 11.87 4.50 -13.62
C GLY A 109 13.22 4.94 -13.05
N CYS A 110 14.13 3.99 -12.90
CA CYS A 110 15.43 4.23 -12.30
C CYS A 110 16.55 3.66 -13.18
N PRO A 111 17.62 4.42 -13.46
CA PRO A 111 18.80 3.91 -14.16
C PRO A 111 19.42 2.74 -13.38
N GLY A 112 19.72 1.66 -14.05
CA GLY A 112 20.25 0.44 -13.43
C GLY A 112 19.26 -0.35 -12.57
N GLY A 113 18.03 0.16 -12.42
CA GLY A 113 16.94 -0.47 -11.68
C GLY A 113 15.73 -0.79 -12.55
N GLU A 114 14.52 -0.78 -11.95
CA GLU A 114 13.29 -1.14 -12.64
C GLU A 114 12.65 0.04 -13.39
N SER A 115 12.06 -0.27 -14.52
CA SER A 115 11.13 0.59 -15.24
C SER A 115 9.70 0.47 -14.67
N PRO A 116 8.83 1.47 -14.92
CA PRO A 116 7.41 1.39 -14.54
C PRO A 116 6.68 0.17 -15.10
N ALA A 117 7.06 -0.27 -16.31
CA ALA A 117 6.46 -1.43 -16.96
C ALA A 117 6.83 -2.74 -16.25
N GLN A 118 8.08 -2.89 -15.80
CA GLN A 118 8.53 -4.07 -15.06
C GLN A 118 7.81 -4.18 -13.71
N VAL A 119 7.70 -3.07 -12.98
CA VAL A 119 6.97 -3.03 -11.70
C VAL A 119 5.48 -3.32 -11.92
N ALA A 120 4.85 -2.75 -12.95
CA ALA A 120 3.45 -3.04 -13.27
C ALA A 120 3.25 -4.53 -13.57
N ALA A 121 4.13 -5.15 -14.35
CA ALA A 121 4.01 -6.55 -14.73
C ALA A 121 4.07 -7.51 -13.51
N ARG A 122 4.93 -7.25 -12.51
CA ARG A 122 4.98 -8.07 -11.30
C ARG A 122 3.78 -7.83 -10.38
N ILE A 123 3.30 -6.59 -10.29
CA ILE A 123 2.07 -6.26 -9.56
C ILE A 123 0.86 -6.97 -10.20
N ASP A 124 0.74 -6.98 -11.52
CA ASP A 124 -0.37 -7.63 -12.23
C ASP A 124 -0.42 -9.14 -11.94
N ARG A 125 0.73 -9.82 -11.76
CA ARG A 125 0.76 -11.22 -11.31
C ARG A 125 0.21 -11.40 -9.90
N VAL A 126 0.57 -10.49 -8.97
CA VAL A 126 0.02 -10.51 -7.61
C VAL A 126 -1.50 -10.26 -7.62
N ILE A 127 -1.97 -9.29 -8.40
CA ILE A 127 -3.41 -8.99 -8.54
C ILE A 127 -4.15 -10.21 -9.10
N ALA A 128 -3.61 -10.89 -10.12
CA ALA A 128 -4.21 -12.12 -10.66
C ALA A 128 -4.30 -13.23 -9.60
N ARG A 129 -3.27 -13.41 -8.76
CA ARG A 129 -3.28 -14.34 -7.63
C ARG A 129 -4.36 -13.98 -6.60
N ILE A 130 -4.53 -12.70 -6.30
CA ILE A 130 -5.55 -12.21 -5.38
C ILE A 130 -6.95 -12.48 -5.94
N HIS A 131 -7.19 -12.20 -7.21
CA HIS A 131 -8.47 -12.49 -7.85
C HIS A 131 -8.83 -13.98 -7.91
N ALA A 132 -7.83 -14.87 -7.90
CA ALA A 132 -8.04 -16.32 -7.80
C ALA A 132 -8.33 -16.80 -6.37
N THR A 133 -8.24 -15.92 -5.36
CA THR A 133 -8.46 -16.22 -3.95
C THR A 133 -9.89 -15.85 -3.55
N THR A 134 -10.59 -16.73 -2.83
CA THR A 134 -11.91 -16.42 -2.25
C THR A 134 -11.73 -15.96 -0.79
N GLY A 135 -12.22 -14.76 -0.47
CA GLY A 135 -12.11 -14.14 0.86
C GLY A 135 -11.12 -12.97 0.89
N ASP A 136 -10.99 -12.34 2.04
CA ASP A 136 -10.17 -11.15 2.22
C ASP A 136 -8.68 -11.46 2.17
N VAL A 137 -7.89 -10.49 1.69
CA VAL A 137 -6.45 -10.62 1.51
C VAL A 137 -5.73 -9.46 2.20
N ALA A 138 -4.64 -9.76 2.90
CA ALA A 138 -3.72 -8.76 3.44
C ALA A 138 -2.39 -8.77 2.66
N VAL A 139 -1.88 -7.58 2.31
CA VAL A 139 -0.64 -7.38 1.57
C VAL A 139 0.25 -6.40 2.31
N PHE A 140 1.41 -6.85 2.74
CA PHE A 140 2.43 -6.04 3.42
C PHE A 140 3.57 -5.74 2.46
N ALA A 141 3.74 -4.47 2.10
CA ALA A 141 4.74 -4.07 1.10
C ALA A 141 5.23 -2.62 1.32
N HIS A 142 5.46 -1.87 0.25
CA HIS A 142 6.27 -0.66 0.24
C HIS A 142 5.56 0.51 -0.45
N GLY A 143 6.17 1.70 -0.31
CA GLY A 143 5.55 2.95 -0.72
C GLY A 143 5.25 3.05 -2.21
N HIS A 144 6.27 3.01 -3.06
CA HIS A 144 6.06 3.19 -4.50
C HIS A 144 5.37 1.99 -5.14
N LEU A 145 5.70 0.77 -4.67
CA LEU A 145 5.01 -0.44 -5.13
C LEU A 145 3.51 -0.36 -4.88
N LEU A 146 3.07 -0.07 -3.65
CA LEU A 146 1.64 -0.06 -3.29
C LEU A 146 0.88 1.07 -3.99
N ARG A 147 1.51 2.21 -4.23
CA ARG A 147 0.92 3.31 -5.03
C ARG A 147 0.68 2.86 -6.47
N THR A 148 1.65 2.15 -7.07
CA THR A 148 1.48 1.52 -8.38
C THR A 148 0.42 0.41 -8.32
N PHE A 149 0.37 -0.38 -7.25
CA PHE A 149 -0.65 -1.41 -7.05
C PHE A 149 -2.06 -0.83 -7.05
N GLY A 150 -2.30 0.27 -6.34
CA GLY A 150 -3.59 0.96 -6.35
C GLY A 150 -4.01 1.41 -7.76
N ALA A 151 -3.06 1.96 -8.55
CA ALA A 151 -3.30 2.31 -9.94
C ALA A 151 -3.66 1.08 -10.80
N ARG A 152 -2.85 0.00 -10.69
CA ARG A 152 -3.07 -1.25 -11.47
C ARG A 152 -4.37 -1.95 -11.08
N TRP A 153 -4.75 -1.93 -9.80
CA TRP A 153 -6.05 -2.44 -9.34
C TRP A 153 -7.21 -1.79 -10.07
N LEU A 154 -7.15 -0.48 -10.32
CA LEU A 154 -8.16 0.29 -11.06
C LEU A 154 -8.03 0.17 -12.59
N GLY A 155 -7.12 -0.65 -13.12
CA GLY A 155 -6.85 -0.76 -14.55
C GLY A 155 -6.12 0.45 -15.14
N LEU A 156 -5.56 1.33 -14.31
CA LEU A 156 -4.84 2.52 -14.74
C LEU A 156 -3.37 2.21 -15.07
N PRO A 157 -2.69 3.05 -15.87
CA PRO A 157 -1.26 2.89 -16.12
C PRO A 157 -0.44 3.12 -14.83
N PRO A 158 0.78 2.54 -14.72
CA PRO A 158 1.63 2.70 -13.52
C PRO A 158 1.93 4.16 -13.18
N SER A 159 1.95 5.07 -14.17
CA SER A 159 2.14 6.51 -13.98
C SER A 159 1.07 7.14 -13.08
N ALA A 160 -0.14 6.59 -13.03
CA ALA A 160 -1.20 7.05 -12.14
C ALA A 160 -0.84 6.85 -10.65
N GLY A 161 0.12 6.00 -10.30
CA GLY A 161 0.66 5.88 -8.95
C GLY A 161 1.19 7.19 -8.36
N SER A 162 1.54 8.17 -9.21
CA SER A 162 1.95 9.52 -8.79
C SER A 162 0.84 10.29 -8.07
N HIS A 163 -0.43 9.96 -8.29
CA HIS A 163 -1.58 10.63 -7.70
C HIS A 163 -2.01 10.05 -6.35
N PHE A 164 -1.43 8.93 -5.93
CA PHE A 164 -1.72 8.29 -4.67
C PHE A 164 -0.64 8.63 -3.64
N LEU A 165 -0.98 9.34 -2.56
CA LEU A 165 -0.07 9.50 -1.42
C LEU A 165 -0.21 8.29 -0.50
N LEU A 166 0.90 7.86 0.12
CA LEU A 166 0.89 6.72 1.02
C LEU A 166 1.98 6.86 2.09
N GLU A 167 1.56 7.03 3.32
CA GLU A 167 2.43 7.13 4.49
C GLU A 167 2.73 5.74 5.08
N THR A 168 3.73 5.66 5.96
CA THR A 168 4.10 4.41 6.64
C THR A 168 2.99 3.97 7.60
N ALA A 169 2.78 2.64 7.69
CA ALA A 169 1.82 2.01 8.59
C ALA A 169 0.36 2.49 8.44
N THR A 170 -0.02 3.05 7.28
CA THR A 170 -1.42 3.41 6.98
C THR A 170 -2.17 2.25 6.34
N LEU A 171 -3.50 2.32 6.41
CA LEU A 171 -4.43 1.36 5.85
C LEU A 171 -4.95 1.81 4.49
N CYS A 172 -4.81 0.96 3.50
CA CYS A 172 -5.60 1.04 2.27
C CYS A 172 -6.49 -0.21 2.16
N ALA A 173 -7.69 -0.05 1.64
CA ALA A 173 -8.60 -1.13 1.34
C ALA A 173 -9.14 -0.97 -0.09
N LEU A 174 -8.90 -1.98 -0.90
CA LEU A 174 -9.41 -2.12 -2.25
C LEU A 174 -10.54 -3.14 -2.25
N SER A 175 -11.48 -3.00 -3.16
CA SER A 175 -12.62 -3.92 -3.29
C SER A 175 -13.20 -3.81 -4.70
N SER A 176 -14.40 -4.36 -4.88
CA SER A 176 -15.20 -4.15 -6.09
C SER A 176 -16.57 -3.58 -5.74
N TYR A 177 -17.09 -2.73 -6.62
CA TYR A 177 -18.44 -2.20 -6.56
C TYR A 177 -19.17 -2.48 -7.88
N HIS A 178 -20.24 -3.26 -7.82
CA HIS A 178 -20.97 -3.75 -9.01
C HIS A 178 -20.05 -4.41 -10.07
N GLY A 179 -19.05 -5.18 -9.61
CA GLY A 179 -18.07 -5.85 -10.48
C GLY A 179 -16.95 -4.96 -11.01
N MET A 180 -16.95 -3.68 -10.69
CA MET A 180 -15.87 -2.75 -11.05
C MET A 180 -14.88 -2.61 -9.88
N ALA A 181 -13.58 -2.59 -10.19
CA ALA A 181 -12.55 -2.34 -9.19
C ALA A 181 -12.73 -0.98 -8.53
N ALA A 182 -12.61 -0.93 -7.20
CA ALA A 182 -12.86 0.28 -6.42
C ALA A 182 -11.84 0.44 -5.30
N VAL A 183 -11.59 1.68 -4.88
CA VAL A 183 -10.86 2.02 -3.67
C VAL A 183 -11.86 2.34 -2.57
N LYS A 184 -11.86 1.56 -1.50
CA LYS A 184 -12.73 1.75 -0.34
C LYS A 184 -12.11 2.69 0.69
N ARG A 185 -10.80 2.56 0.92
CA ARG A 185 -9.98 3.45 1.78
C ARG A 185 -8.61 3.63 1.15
N TRP A 186 -8.00 4.79 1.37
CA TRP A 186 -6.64 5.04 0.95
C TRP A 186 -5.92 5.93 1.94
N ASN A 187 -4.70 5.52 2.33
CA ASN A 187 -3.82 6.26 3.25
C ASN A 187 -4.51 6.65 4.57
N ALA A 188 -5.39 5.79 5.09
CA ALA A 188 -6.11 6.05 6.33
C ALA A 188 -5.24 5.68 7.54
N PRO A 189 -5.15 6.52 8.59
CA PRO A 189 -4.51 6.13 9.82
C PRO A 189 -5.29 4.97 10.47
N LEU A 190 -4.58 4.14 11.26
CA LEU A 190 -5.22 3.18 12.13
C LEU A 190 -5.87 3.96 13.28
N MET A 191 -7.18 4.12 13.21
CA MET A 191 -7.96 4.70 14.31
C MET A 191 -8.08 3.66 15.42
N HIS A 192 -7.89 4.06 16.67
CA HIS A 192 -8.31 3.25 17.80
C HIS A 192 -9.83 3.03 17.70
N HIS A 193 -10.28 1.81 17.95
CA HIS A 193 -11.68 1.38 17.84
C HIS A 193 -12.63 2.02 18.89
N GLU A 194 -12.45 3.28 19.26
CA GLU A 194 -13.34 3.94 20.20
C GLU A 194 -14.40 4.84 19.56
N ASP A 195 -14.42 5.01 18.24
CA ASP A 195 -15.33 5.99 17.61
C ASP A 195 -16.01 5.53 16.30
N ASP A 196 -16.45 4.27 16.22
CA ASP A 196 -17.41 3.86 15.17
C ASP A 196 -18.87 4.25 15.51
N SER A 197 -19.10 5.04 16.59
CA SER A 197 -20.40 5.58 16.96
C SER A 197 -20.63 7.01 16.42
N VAL A 198 -20.38 7.25 15.15
CA VAL A 198 -20.97 8.43 14.50
C VAL A 198 -22.41 8.08 14.16
N PRO A 199 -23.41 8.68 14.84
CA PRO A 199 -24.82 8.43 14.51
C PRO A 199 -25.07 8.86 13.08
N ALA A 200 -25.74 8.00 12.32
CA ALA A 200 -26.17 8.29 10.95
C ALA A 200 -26.86 9.67 10.94
N LYS A 201 -26.27 10.64 10.24
CA LYS A 201 -26.92 11.94 10.03
C LYS A 201 -28.26 11.68 9.37
N GLN A 202 -29.33 12.03 10.08
CA GLN A 202 -30.66 12.09 9.51
C GLN A 202 -30.61 12.99 8.28
N THR A 203 -30.88 12.41 7.11
CA THR A 203 -31.06 13.14 5.86
C THR A 203 -32.33 13.98 5.99
N ASN A 204 -32.18 15.25 6.38
CA ASN A 204 -33.24 16.23 6.19
C ASN A 204 -33.42 16.44 4.69
N ALA A 205 -34.57 16.04 4.19
CA ALA A 205 -35.02 16.27 2.84
C ALA A 205 -34.96 17.79 2.54
N GLN A 206 -34.09 18.19 1.59
CA GLN A 206 -34.15 19.54 1.03
C GLN A 206 -35.18 19.58 -0.10
N PRO A 207 -35.94 20.70 -0.23
CA PRO A 207 -36.96 20.83 -1.26
C PRO A 207 -36.31 21.04 -2.63
N SER A 208 -36.96 20.49 -3.64
CA SER A 208 -36.62 20.55 -5.06
C SER A 208 -36.38 21.99 -5.56
N MET A 209 -35.18 22.34 -5.98
CA MET A 209 -34.94 23.48 -6.88
C MET A 209 -35.28 23.07 -8.31
N ARG A 210 -36.34 23.66 -8.86
CA ARG A 210 -36.65 23.64 -10.30
C ARG A 210 -35.71 24.63 -10.99
N TYR A 211 -34.95 24.17 -11.94
CA TYR A 211 -34.30 25.04 -12.91
C TYR A 211 -35.30 25.42 -14.00
N ALA A 212 -35.47 26.71 -14.20
CA ALA A 212 -36.12 27.30 -15.37
C ALA A 212 -35.06 27.51 -16.46
#